data_775043605df3b6966a9b682e84afcd35
#
_entry.id   775043605df3b6966a9b682e84afcd35
#
_cell.length_a   1.000
_cell.length_b   1.000
_cell.length_c   1.000
_cell.angle_alpha   90.00
_cell.angle_beta   90.00
_cell.angle_gamma   90.00
#
_symmetry.space_group_name_H-M   'P 1'
#
loop_
_entity.id
_entity.type
_entity.pdbx_description
1 polymer ?
#
loop_
_entity_poly.entity_id
_entity_poly.type
_entity_poly.pdbx_seq_one_letter_code
_entity_poly.pdbx_strand_id
1 'polypeptide(L)'
;MMNLQIHTPKIPLLSFAAAAVLGMTTSQALELNKGDHVVLIGNALAERMQHHGWLESYTQSSMPDKELVFRNHGFGGDKVNNRPRNSGFPSADAYLEISKADVILAFWGYNESFDNSPDAYRADLAKWLDEINGKKFNGKSAPRVVIFSPIAHENLGQFNLPDGVANNERLAKYAEASRQVANEKGVEFVDLFSQSQKYYGRSKTPLTINGIHLTSEGNKQLARGIHKSLFGKLPRVRARKLSRVNAAVIDKNWHWYNRYRATDGNDVWGGRSGLAFVNKQTNREVLQQELKMIDVMTSNRDKVIHAAVNGKRINADDSNVPPPVKVISNVGGGSKSSNANKEGSVKYDKPEGTLAKLKLAPKMKANVFASEEMFDNMINPVQMGVDTKGRLWAAVWPTYPKWEPLKQTNDALVILPDKNRDGVADEMITFAKVANPTGFEFWNGGVIVASAPDLIYFKDTDGDDKADVKERLLHGLDSADTHHAANNLVYGPGGYIYYQRGVFHVSNVETPWRGPQRDTASAMYRFNPRTFKFSHHANNSPNPHGISFD
;
A
#
# COMPACT_ATOMS: atom_id res chain seq x y z
N MET A 1 85.59 25.98 -25.56
CA MET A 1 84.30 25.62 -24.96
C MET A 1 83.26 26.23 -25.85
N MET A 2 82.62 25.37 -26.66
CA MET A 2 81.61 25.77 -27.68
C MET A 2 80.26 25.72 -27.06
N ASN A 3 79.51 26.84 -27.05
CA ASN A 3 78.09 26.92 -26.69
C ASN A 3 77.25 26.52 -27.90
N LEU A 4 76.53 25.41 -27.78
CA LEU A 4 75.51 25.02 -28.74
C LEU A 4 74.14 25.58 -28.30
N GLN A 5 73.60 26.54 -29.02
CA GLN A 5 72.21 26.97 -28.85
C GLN A 5 71.32 26.06 -29.69
N ILE A 6 70.39 25.36 -29.06
CA ILE A 6 69.34 24.54 -29.72
C ILE A 6 68.11 25.43 -29.91
N HIS A 7 67.76 25.70 -31.20
CA HIS A 7 66.52 26.36 -31.57
C HIS A 7 65.39 25.32 -31.63
N THR A 8 64.39 25.50 -30.79
CA THR A 8 63.10 24.75 -30.90
C THR A 8 62.10 25.54 -31.75
N PRO A 9 61.45 24.95 -32.74
CA PRO A 9 60.41 25.63 -33.49
C PRO A 9 59.11 25.73 -32.70
N LYS A 10 58.52 26.93 -32.65
CA LYS A 10 57.17 27.17 -32.08
C LYS A 10 56.12 26.67 -33.08
N ILE A 11 55.33 25.65 -32.64
CA ILE A 11 54.10 25.19 -33.33
C ILE A 11 52.97 26.10 -32.86
N PRO A 12 52.14 26.68 -33.74
CA PRO A 12 51.00 27.47 -33.30
C PRO A 12 49.88 26.53 -32.81
N LEU A 13 49.45 26.69 -31.56
CA LEU A 13 48.24 26.07 -31.05
C LEU A 13 47.00 26.70 -31.73
N LEU A 14 46.39 25.98 -32.66
CA LEU A 14 45.04 26.29 -33.11
C LEU A 14 44.05 25.89 -32.00
N SER A 15 43.52 26.90 -31.33
CA SER A 15 42.41 26.72 -30.36
C SER A 15 41.13 26.43 -31.14
N PHE A 16 40.72 25.15 -31.18
CA PHE A 16 39.35 24.79 -31.53
C PHE A 16 38.47 25.08 -30.32
N ALA A 17 37.81 26.21 -30.30
CA ALA A 17 36.66 26.48 -29.45
C ALA A 17 35.47 25.69 -29.96
N ALA A 18 35.28 24.47 -29.49
CA ALA A 18 34.02 23.77 -29.66
C ALA A 18 32.97 24.45 -28.75
N ALA A 19 32.17 25.30 -29.34
CA ALA A 19 30.96 25.81 -28.68
C ALA A 19 29.99 24.65 -28.52
N ALA A 20 30.02 24.01 -27.33
CA ALA A 20 28.95 23.15 -26.91
C ALA A 20 27.72 24.04 -26.63
N VAL A 21 26.85 24.14 -27.63
CA VAL A 21 25.49 24.66 -27.45
C VAL A 21 24.78 23.62 -26.58
N LEU A 22 24.90 23.76 -25.24
CA LEU A 22 23.98 23.15 -24.30
C LEU A 22 22.62 23.78 -24.56
N GLY A 23 21.82 23.11 -25.38
CA GLY A 23 20.40 23.37 -25.46
C GLY A 23 19.80 23.12 -24.08
N MET A 24 19.72 24.17 -23.25
CA MET A 24 18.83 24.18 -22.11
C MET A 24 17.42 24.15 -22.67
N THR A 25 16.88 22.95 -22.89
CA THR A 25 15.43 22.79 -22.97
C THR A 25 14.93 23.21 -21.60
N THR A 26 14.36 24.40 -21.51
CA THR A 26 13.56 24.81 -20.35
C THR A 26 12.49 23.76 -20.22
N SER A 27 12.60 22.90 -19.21
CA SER A 27 11.53 21.99 -18.83
C SER A 27 10.28 22.85 -18.69
N GLN A 28 9.34 22.65 -19.58
CA GLN A 28 8.07 23.37 -19.53
C GLN A 28 7.32 22.77 -18.34
N ALA A 29 7.11 23.58 -17.29
CA ALA A 29 6.43 23.13 -16.08
C ALA A 29 5.15 22.38 -16.44
N LEU A 30 4.89 21.25 -15.79
CA LEU A 30 3.69 20.45 -16.02
C LEU A 30 2.44 21.33 -15.95
N GLU A 31 1.74 21.49 -17.06
CA GLU A 31 0.46 22.21 -17.09
C GLU A 31 -0.67 21.26 -16.71
N LEU A 32 -1.48 21.63 -15.71
CA LEU A 32 -2.69 20.93 -15.33
C LEU A 32 -3.92 21.73 -15.75
N ASN A 33 -4.89 21.07 -16.35
CA ASN A 33 -6.16 21.65 -16.76
C ASN A 33 -7.26 21.40 -15.71
N LYS A 34 -8.33 22.17 -15.79
CA LYS A 34 -9.49 21.95 -14.93
C LYS A 34 -10.09 20.57 -15.19
N GLY A 35 -10.28 19.81 -14.10
CA GLY A 35 -10.85 18.47 -14.15
C GLY A 35 -9.88 17.36 -14.59
N ASP A 36 -8.58 17.66 -14.72
CA ASP A 36 -7.60 16.63 -15.06
C ASP A 36 -7.59 15.48 -14.06
N HIS A 37 -7.55 14.27 -14.57
CA HIS A 37 -7.32 13.06 -13.83
C HIS A 37 -5.82 12.75 -13.78
N VAL A 38 -5.23 12.94 -12.62
CA VAL A 38 -3.80 12.72 -12.35
C VAL A 38 -3.64 11.34 -11.72
N VAL A 39 -2.94 10.44 -12.41
CA VAL A 39 -2.75 9.06 -11.97
C VAL A 39 -1.29 8.83 -11.59
N LEU A 40 -1.05 8.34 -10.38
CA LEU A 40 0.26 7.86 -9.94
C LEU A 40 0.38 6.38 -10.29
N ILE A 41 1.47 5.99 -10.96
CA ILE A 41 1.79 4.58 -11.23
C ILE A 41 3.23 4.28 -10.82
N GLY A 42 3.53 3.03 -10.60
CA GLY A 42 4.89 2.58 -10.26
C GLY A 42 4.90 1.58 -9.11
N ASN A 43 6.04 1.51 -8.47
CA ASN A 43 6.36 0.57 -7.40
C ASN A 43 5.90 1.06 -6.01
N ALA A 44 6.48 0.51 -4.92
CA ALA A 44 6.11 0.85 -3.56
C ALA A 44 6.28 2.34 -3.21
N LEU A 45 7.16 3.08 -3.89
CA LEU A 45 7.27 4.52 -3.66
C LEU A 45 5.96 5.24 -4.02
N ALA A 46 5.41 4.96 -5.22
CA ALA A 46 4.12 5.51 -5.65
C ALA A 46 2.99 5.00 -4.75
N GLU A 47 2.97 3.71 -4.49
CA GLU A 47 1.91 3.06 -3.72
C GLU A 47 1.79 3.66 -2.31
N ARG A 48 2.90 3.79 -1.59
CA ARG A 48 2.93 4.30 -0.20
C ARG A 48 2.50 5.76 -0.09
N MET A 49 2.66 6.58 -1.15
CA MET A 49 2.26 7.99 -1.14
C MET A 49 0.77 8.19 -0.82
N GLN A 50 -0.11 7.25 -1.20
CA GLN A 50 -1.55 7.37 -0.94
C GLN A 50 -1.89 7.34 0.55
N HIS A 51 -1.08 6.64 1.37
CA HIS A 51 -1.28 6.55 2.81
C HIS A 51 -0.88 7.83 3.56
N HIS A 52 -0.19 8.74 2.89
CA HIS A 52 0.26 10.02 3.45
C HIS A 52 -0.39 11.24 2.78
N GLY A 53 -0.82 11.13 1.53
CA GLY A 53 -1.62 12.12 0.80
C GLY A 53 -0.97 13.49 0.54
N TRP A 54 0.32 13.68 0.83
CA TRP A 54 0.95 14.99 0.80
C TRP A 54 1.09 15.58 -0.60
N LEU A 55 1.47 14.78 -1.61
CA LEU A 55 1.62 15.29 -2.98
C LEU A 55 0.32 15.87 -3.51
N GLU A 56 -0.77 15.12 -3.38
CA GLU A 56 -2.10 15.60 -3.77
C GLU A 56 -2.50 16.83 -2.95
N SER A 57 -2.28 16.82 -1.63
CA SER A 57 -2.64 17.93 -0.76
C SER A 57 -1.95 19.24 -1.15
N TYR A 58 -0.66 19.19 -1.51
CA TYR A 58 0.07 20.36 -2.01
C TYR A 58 -0.46 20.80 -3.36
N THR A 59 -0.70 19.87 -4.29
CA THR A 59 -1.14 20.19 -5.65
C THR A 59 -2.55 20.77 -5.66
N GLN A 60 -3.49 20.15 -4.98
CA GLN A 60 -4.86 20.67 -4.81
C GLN A 60 -4.87 22.05 -4.15
N SER A 61 -4.02 22.25 -3.12
CA SER A 61 -3.94 23.54 -2.41
C SER A 61 -3.30 24.66 -3.23
N SER A 62 -2.45 24.34 -4.22
CA SER A 62 -1.82 25.33 -5.11
C SER A 62 -2.72 25.73 -6.28
N MET A 63 -3.69 24.88 -6.63
CA MET A 63 -4.56 25.02 -7.81
C MET A 63 -6.04 24.78 -7.46
N PRO A 64 -6.62 25.54 -6.50
CA PRO A 64 -7.95 25.26 -5.96
C PRO A 64 -9.07 25.32 -7.02
N ASP A 65 -8.87 26.07 -8.10
CA ASP A 65 -9.87 26.24 -9.17
C ASP A 65 -9.81 25.14 -10.24
N LYS A 66 -8.78 24.27 -10.18
CA LYS A 66 -8.59 23.21 -11.18
C LYS A 66 -9.46 21.99 -10.94
N GLU A 67 -9.97 21.77 -9.73
CA GLU A 67 -10.84 20.61 -9.40
C GLU A 67 -10.25 19.29 -9.87
N LEU A 68 -8.95 19.06 -9.59
CA LEU A 68 -8.21 17.89 -10.03
C LEU A 68 -8.72 16.60 -9.39
N VAL A 69 -8.61 15.49 -10.10
CA VAL A 69 -8.96 14.16 -9.61
C VAL A 69 -7.70 13.31 -9.53
N PHE A 70 -7.32 12.86 -8.33
CA PHE A 70 -6.14 12.02 -8.15
C PHE A 70 -6.52 10.57 -7.92
N ARG A 71 -5.82 9.64 -8.59
CA ARG A 71 -5.95 8.19 -8.39
C ARG A 71 -4.56 7.56 -8.30
N ASN A 72 -4.34 6.73 -7.30
CA ASN A 72 -3.07 6.04 -7.12
C ASN A 72 -3.20 4.58 -7.57
N HIS A 73 -2.39 4.19 -8.57
CA HIS A 73 -2.29 2.84 -9.11
C HIS A 73 -0.94 2.19 -8.76
N GLY A 74 -0.17 2.79 -7.86
CA GLY A 74 1.08 2.20 -7.40
C GLY A 74 0.87 0.81 -6.83
N PHE A 75 1.83 -0.09 -7.11
CA PHE A 75 1.76 -1.48 -6.67
C PHE A 75 3.19 -1.95 -6.31
N GLY A 76 3.39 -2.32 -5.04
CA GLY A 76 4.69 -2.78 -4.57
C GLY A 76 5.28 -3.85 -5.47
N GLY A 77 6.58 -3.76 -5.75
CA GLY A 77 7.31 -4.72 -6.59
C GLY A 77 7.10 -4.59 -8.09
N ASP A 78 6.23 -3.72 -8.59
CA ASP A 78 6.06 -3.51 -10.03
C ASP A 78 7.35 -3.01 -10.69
N LYS A 79 7.59 -3.49 -11.91
CA LYS A 79 8.57 -2.99 -12.88
C LYS A 79 7.83 -2.46 -14.11
N VAL A 80 8.45 -1.59 -14.88
CA VAL A 80 7.83 -1.03 -16.09
C VAL A 80 7.32 -2.10 -17.06
N ASN A 81 8.07 -3.20 -17.22
CA ASN A 81 7.76 -4.32 -18.11
C ASN A 81 7.12 -5.54 -17.43
N ASN A 82 6.99 -5.52 -16.09
CA ASN A 82 6.48 -6.69 -15.35
C ASN A 82 5.64 -6.24 -14.15
N ARG A 83 4.34 -6.15 -14.38
CA ARG A 83 3.31 -5.70 -13.44
C ARG A 83 2.29 -6.82 -13.20
N PRO A 84 2.67 -7.86 -12.42
CA PRO A 84 1.82 -9.04 -12.23
C PRO A 84 0.53 -8.68 -11.48
N ARG A 85 -0.57 -9.27 -11.91
CA ARG A 85 -1.88 -9.22 -11.25
C ARG A 85 -2.44 -10.63 -11.19
N ASN A 86 -3.40 -10.85 -10.30
CA ASN A 86 -4.12 -12.11 -10.23
C ASN A 86 -4.90 -12.39 -11.51
N SER A 87 -5.11 -13.67 -11.80
CA SER A 87 -5.85 -14.11 -12.98
C SER A 87 -7.27 -13.51 -12.99
N GLY A 88 -7.67 -12.96 -14.14
CA GLY A 88 -8.96 -12.31 -14.33
C GLY A 88 -9.03 -10.85 -13.86
N PHE A 89 -8.02 -10.34 -13.14
CA PHE A 89 -7.98 -8.94 -12.74
C PHE A 89 -7.69 -8.03 -13.94
N PRO A 90 -8.21 -6.80 -13.96
CA PRO A 90 -7.80 -5.81 -14.95
C PRO A 90 -6.29 -5.58 -14.92
N SER A 91 -5.69 -5.43 -16.09
CA SER A 91 -4.28 -5.07 -16.19
C SER A 91 -4.02 -3.66 -15.62
N ALA A 92 -2.75 -3.36 -15.30
CA ALA A 92 -2.38 -2.03 -14.84
C ALA A 92 -2.79 -0.93 -15.84
N ASP A 93 -2.73 -1.21 -17.14
CA ASP A 93 -3.10 -0.25 -18.18
C ASP A 93 -4.62 -0.13 -18.35
N ALA A 94 -5.39 -1.21 -18.17
CA ALA A 94 -6.86 -1.15 -18.14
C ALA A 94 -7.38 -0.22 -17.01
N TYR A 95 -6.66 -0.14 -15.89
CA TYR A 95 -7.01 0.81 -14.83
C TYR A 95 -6.77 2.27 -15.22
N LEU A 96 -5.86 2.58 -16.14
CA LEU A 96 -5.69 3.94 -16.67
C LEU A 96 -6.95 4.40 -17.45
N GLU A 97 -7.60 3.47 -18.17
CA GLU A 97 -8.89 3.74 -18.84
C GLU A 97 -10.03 3.94 -17.83
N ILE A 98 -10.11 3.08 -16.80
CA ILE A 98 -11.10 3.21 -15.72
C ILE A 98 -10.96 4.57 -15.03
N SER A 99 -9.73 5.03 -14.80
CA SER A 99 -9.44 6.32 -14.16
C SER A 99 -9.44 7.50 -15.12
N LYS A 100 -9.61 7.27 -16.44
CA LYS A 100 -9.62 8.31 -17.47
C LYS A 100 -8.37 9.20 -17.42
N ALA A 101 -7.19 8.62 -17.32
CA ALA A 101 -5.94 9.33 -17.07
C ALA A 101 -5.65 10.43 -18.09
N ASP A 102 -5.54 11.69 -17.63
CA ASP A 102 -5.07 12.86 -18.38
C ASP A 102 -3.58 13.10 -18.15
N VAL A 103 -3.10 12.79 -16.95
CA VAL A 103 -1.72 12.95 -16.51
C VAL A 103 -1.26 11.70 -15.81
N ILE A 104 -0.08 11.21 -16.15
CA ILE A 104 0.53 10.03 -15.52
C ILE A 104 1.84 10.44 -14.85
N LEU A 105 1.92 10.24 -13.53
CA LEU A 105 3.11 10.40 -12.72
C LEU A 105 3.73 9.02 -12.50
N ALA A 106 4.85 8.71 -13.17
CA ALA A 106 5.40 7.37 -13.27
C ALA A 106 6.70 7.21 -12.47
N PHE A 107 6.71 6.28 -11.51
CA PHE A 107 7.80 6.04 -10.55
C PHE A 107 8.42 4.66 -10.77
N TRP A 108 9.51 4.59 -11.55
CA TRP A 108 10.20 3.36 -11.94
C TRP A 108 11.68 3.36 -11.54
N GLY A 109 12.38 2.27 -11.80
CA GLY A 109 13.84 2.16 -11.71
C GLY A 109 14.37 1.51 -10.43
N TYR A 110 13.63 1.48 -9.31
CA TYR A 110 14.09 0.83 -8.09
C TYR A 110 14.18 -0.69 -8.27
N ASN A 111 13.08 -1.34 -8.63
CA ASN A 111 13.01 -2.79 -8.76
C ASN A 111 13.85 -3.30 -9.93
N GLU A 112 13.88 -2.56 -11.03
CA GLU A 112 14.68 -2.85 -12.20
C GLU A 112 16.18 -2.78 -11.89
N SER A 113 16.59 -1.97 -10.92
CA SER A 113 18.01 -1.81 -10.58
C SER A 113 18.69 -3.13 -10.15
N PHE A 114 17.93 -4.07 -9.65
CA PHE A 114 18.43 -5.38 -9.26
C PHE A 114 18.67 -6.35 -10.45
N ASP A 115 18.19 -6.02 -11.65
CA ASP A 115 18.45 -6.81 -12.86
C ASP A 115 19.83 -6.50 -13.48
N ASN A 116 20.54 -5.48 -12.99
CA ASN A 116 21.85 -5.02 -13.43
C ASN A 116 21.96 -4.74 -14.94
N SER A 117 20.87 -4.32 -15.57
CA SER A 117 20.78 -4.01 -17.01
C SER A 117 20.10 -2.65 -17.25
N PRO A 118 20.80 -1.53 -17.07
CA PRO A 118 20.25 -0.20 -17.36
C PRO A 118 19.78 -0.02 -18.79
N ASP A 119 20.45 -0.65 -19.77
CA ASP A 119 20.07 -0.58 -21.19
C ASP A 119 18.77 -1.31 -21.49
N ALA A 120 18.54 -2.49 -20.86
CA ALA A 120 17.26 -3.18 -20.97
C ALA A 120 16.14 -2.32 -20.34
N TYR A 121 16.39 -1.71 -19.18
CA TYR A 121 15.44 -0.79 -18.56
C TYR A 121 15.13 0.42 -19.46
N ARG A 122 16.14 1.02 -20.12
CA ARG A 122 15.93 2.10 -21.10
C ARG A 122 15.01 1.65 -22.23
N ALA A 123 15.26 0.48 -22.81
CA ALA A 123 14.43 -0.06 -23.89
C ALA A 123 12.99 -0.31 -23.42
N ASP A 124 12.79 -0.91 -22.25
CA ASP A 124 11.47 -1.16 -21.69
C ASP A 124 10.70 0.13 -21.37
N LEU A 125 11.38 1.12 -20.78
CA LEU A 125 10.77 2.43 -20.47
C LEU A 125 10.40 3.20 -21.74
N ALA A 126 11.28 3.19 -22.76
CA ALA A 126 11.00 3.83 -24.05
C ALA A 126 9.81 3.17 -24.75
N LYS A 127 9.78 1.84 -24.79
CA LYS A 127 8.66 1.07 -25.34
C LYS A 127 7.34 1.38 -24.62
N TRP A 128 7.36 1.37 -23.29
CA TRP A 128 6.18 1.69 -22.48
C TRP A 128 5.67 3.11 -22.78
N LEU A 129 6.55 4.11 -22.91
CA LEU A 129 6.17 5.48 -23.25
C LEU A 129 5.54 5.55 -24.65
N ASP A 130 6.07 4.81 -25.63
CA ASP A 130 5.49 4.77 -26.99
C ASP A 130 4.07 4.18 -26.97
N GLU A 131 3.86 3.10 -26.18
CA GLU A 131 2.56 2.47 -26.00
C GLU A 131 1.56 3.43 -25.31
N ILE A 132 1.98 4.14 -24.27
CA ILE A 132 1.14 5.09 -23.52
C ILE A 132 0.78 6.30 -24.38
N ASN A 133 1.74 6.86 -25.12
CA ASN A 133 1.51 8.02 -25.98
C ASN A 133 0.55 7.71 -27.15
N GLY A 134 0.42 6.45 -27.54
CA GLY A 134 -0.57 5.98 -28.52
C GLY A 134 -1.99 5.83 -27.97
N LYS A 135 -2.23 5.99 -26.67
CA LYS A 135 -3.51 5.75 -26.01
C LYS A 135 -4.27 7.05 -25.69
N LYS A 136 -5.58 6.96 -25.60
CA LYS A 136 -6.48 8.05 -25.18
C LYS A 136 -7.35 7.56 -24.03
N PHE A 137 -6.76 7.41 -22.85
CA PHE A 137 -7.44 6.87 -21.65
C PHE A 137 -8.67 7.70 -21.24
N ASN A 138 -8.64 9.01 -21.49
CA ASN A 138 -9.75 9.93 -21.28
C ASN A 138 -10.75 9.97 -22.46
N GLY A 139 -10.52 9.21 -23.53
CA GLY A 139 -11.30 9.22 -24.78
C GLY A 139 -11.03 10.42 -25.71
N LYS A 140 -10.12 11.33 -25.35
CA LYS A 140 -9.89 12.61 -26.08
C LYS A 140 -8.46 12.77 -26.58
N SER A 141 -7.47 12.64 -25.69
CA SER A 141 -6.06 12.94 -25.96
C SER A 141 -5.12 11.93 -25.34
N ALA A 142 -3.87 11.86 -25.84
CA ALA A 142 -2.80 11.15 -25.15
C ALA A 142 -2.55 11.79 -23.76
N PRO A 143 -2.14 11.00 -22.76
CA PRO A 143 -1.83 11.55 -21.45
C PRO A 143 -0.52 12.33 -21.47
N ARG A 144 -0.40 13.34 -20.62
CA ARG A 144 0.87 13.98 -20.29
C ARG A 144 1.60 13.10 -19.28
N VAL A 145 2.84 12.75 -19.57
CA VAL A 145 3.61 11.83 -18.72
C VAL A 145 4.78 12.55 -18.06
N VAL A 146 4.98 12.31 -16.77
CA VAL A 146 6.18 12.71 -16.03
C VAL A 146 6.89 11.46 -15.52
N ILE A 147 8.17 11.34 -15.82
CA ILE A 147 9.02 10.27 -15.33
C ILE A 147 9.77 10.73 -14.08
N PHE A 148 9.71 9.94 -13.03
CA PHE A 148 10.47 10.16 -11.81
C PHE A 148 11.58 9.11 -11.71
N SER A 149 12.79 9.56 -11.38
CA SER A 149 13.85 8.62 -11.01
C SER A 149 13.52 7.89 -9.70
N PRO A 150 14.15 6.73 -9.40
CA PRO A 150 14.08 6.18 -8.07
C PRO A 150 14.65 7.17 -7.05
N ILE A 151 14.27 7.06 -5.77
CA ILE A 151 14.95 7.75 -4.66
C ILE A 151 16.28 7.05 -4.34
N ALA A 152 17.20 7.75 -3.72
CA ALA A 152 18.42 7.16 -3.20
C ALA A 152 18.13 6.27 -1.98
N HIS A 153 19.02 5.35 -1.68
CA HIS A 153 19.01 4.58 -0.45
C HIS A 153 19.62 5.43 0.68
N GLU A 154 18.88 5.65 1.76
CA GLU A 154 19.34 6.35 2.95
C GLU A 154 20.22 5.43 3.81
N ASN A 155 21.41 5.86 4.17
CA ASN A 155 22.22 5.16 5.18
C ASN A 155 21.70 5.50 6.58
N LEU A 156 21.08 4.52 7.23
CA LEU A 156 20.54 4.67 8.59
C LEU A 156 21.59 4.47 9.70
N GLY A 157 22.83 4.16 9.34
CA GLY A 157 23.92 3.89 10.29
C GLY A 157 23.70 2.65 11.16
N GLN A 158 22.77 1.76 10.79
CA GLN A 158 22.45 0.55 11.53
C GLN A 158 23.18 -0.65 10.94
N PHE A 159 23.91 -1.40 11.76
CA PHE A 159 24.71 -2.55 11.32
C PHE A 159 23.89 -3.69 10.69
N ASN A 160 22.61 -3.74 10.99
CA ASN A 160 21.67 -4.77 10.55
C ASN A 160 20.90 -4.40 9.28
N LEU A 161 21.16 -3.23 8.70
CA LEU A 161 20.58 -2.76 7.44
C LEU A 161 21.70 -2.47 6.42
N PRO A 162 21.40 -2.48 5.11
CA PRO A 162 22.37 -2.05 4.12
C PRO A 162 22.76 -0.60 4.33
N ASP A 163 24.04 -0.28 4.15
CA ASP A 163 24.55 1.10 4.19
C ASP A 163 24.14 1.96 2.97
N GLY A 164 23.60 1.32 1.95
CA GLY A 164 23.12 1.96 0.73
C GLY A 164 24.17 2.23 -0.32
N VAL A 165 25.48 2.05 -0.05
CA VAL A 165 26.55 2.38 -1.02
C VAL A 165 26.35 1.65 -2.34
N ALA A 166 26.34 0.32 -2.34
CA ALA A 166 26.15 -0.48 -3.54
C ALA A 166 24.77 -0.26 -4.19
N ASN A 167 23.72 0.00 -3.39
CA ASN A 167 22.40 0.34 -3.91
C ASN A 167 22.43 1.68 -4.65
N ASN A 168 23.09 2.69 -4.10
CA ASN A 168 23.17 4.02 -4.71
C ASN A 168 23.98 4.03 -5.99
N GLU A 169 25.06 3.23 -6.08
CA GLU A 169 25.79 3.04 -7.33
C GLU A 169 24.91 2.48 -8.46
N ARG A 170 24.05 1.53 -8.14
CA ARG A 170 23.07 0.99 -9.11
C ARG A 170 21.99 2.01 -9.43
N LEU A 171 21.35 2.60 -8.41
CA LEU A 171 20.22 3.52 -8.56
C LEU A 171 20.60 4.76 -9.38
N ALA A 172 21.83 5.26 -9.25
CA ALA A 172 22.33 6.37 -10.06
C ALA A 172 22.28 6.07 -11.56
N LYS A 173 22.62 4.83 -11.97
CA LYS A 173 22.58 4.39 -13.38
C LYS A 173 21.14 4.36 -13.90
N TYR A 174 20.18 3.96 -13.07
CA TYR A 174 18.75 3.90 -13.44
C TYR A 174 18.10 5.28 -13.43
N ALA A 175 18.52 6.17 -12.54
CA ALA A 175 18.12 7.57 -12.57
C ALA A 175 18.59 8.26 -13.86
N GLU A 176 19.83 8.02 -14.26
CA GLU A 176 20.39 8.53 -15.52
C GLU A 176 19.69 7.92 -16.75
N ALA A 177 19.42 6.61 -16.75
CA ALA A 177 18.67 5.93 -17.80
C ALA A 177 17.25 6.52 -17.96
N SER A 178 16.56 6.78 -16.85
CA SER A 178 15.24 7.45 -16.87
C SER A 178 15.31 8.84 -17.47
N ARG A 179 16.34 9.62 -17.11
CA ARG A 179 16.56 10.97 -17.66
C ARG A 179 16.80 10.96 -19.17
N GLN A 180 17.63 10.01 -19.64
CA GLN A 180 17.92 9.86 -21.07
C GLN A 180 16.67 9.55 -21.86
N VAL A 181 15.87 8.55 -21.41
CA VAL A 181 14.62 8.18 -22.09
C VAL A 181 13.62 9.33 -22.08
N ALA A 182 13.48 10.03 -20.96
CA ALA A 182 12.57 11.17 -20.88
C ALA A 182 12.95 12.27 -21.88
N ASN A 183 14.25 12.57 -21.99
CA ASN A 183 14.77 13.54 -22.99
C ASN A 183 14.53 13.06 -24.42
N GLU A 184 14.83 11.80 -24.74
CA GLU A 184 14.64 11.19 -26.07
C GLU A 184 13.15 11.21 -26.49
N LYS A 185 12.24 10.99 -25.55
CA LYS A 185 10.79 10.96 -25.79
C LYS A 185 10.09 12.32 -25.60
N GLY A 186 10.82 13.35 -25.18
CA GLY A 186 10.26 14.69 -24.96
C GLY A 186 9.24 14.77 -23.83
N VAL A 187 9.35 13.90 -22.81
CA VAL A 187 8.51 13.90 -21.60
C VAL A 187 9.25 14.54 -20.43
N GLU A 188 8.50 15.07 -19.46
CA GLU A 188 9.08 15.71 -18.28
C GLU A 188 9.78 14.69 -17.37
N PHE A 189 10.91 15.09 -16.80
CA PHE A 189 11.71 14.28 -15.87
C PHE A 189 11.95 14.99 -14.54
N VAL A 190 11.78 14.27 -13.43
CA VAL A 190 12.09 14.76 -12.09
C VAL A 190 13.12 13.85 -11.43
N ASP A 191 14.30 14.41 -11.11
CA ASP A 191 15.38 13.70 -10.43
C ASP A 191 15.12 13.62 -8.92
N LEU A 192 14.48 12.52 -8.49
CA LEU A 192 14.28 12.22 -7.07
C LEU A 192 15.54 11.65 -6.41
N PHE A 193 16.44 11.02 -7.19
CA PHE A 193 17.68 10.44 -6.66
C PHE A 193 18.54 11.51 -6.01
N SER A 194 18.89 12.55 -6.76
CA SER A 194 19.69 13.65 -6.22
C SER A 194 18.94 14.47 -5.17
N GLN A 195 17.62 14.59 -5.29
CA GLN A 195 16.82 15.32 -4.30
C GLN A 195 16.81 14.59 -2.95
N SER A 196 16.56 13.28 -2.95
CA SER A 196 16.51 12.49 -1.71
C SER A 196 17.86 12.45 -1.00
N GLN A 197 18.98 12.33 -1.73
CA GLN A 197 20.31 12.44 -1.13
C GLN A 197 20.50 13.75 -0.37
N LYS A 198 20.06 14.88 -0.96
CA LYS A 198 20.12 16.19 -0.29
C LYS A 198 19.25 16.26 0.96
N TYR A 199 18.10 15.59 0.94
CA TYR A 199 17.20 15.55 2.10
C TYR A 199 17.80 14.70 3.22
N TYR A 200 18.33 13.52 2.92
CA TYR A 200 18.99 12.64 3.89
C TYR A 200 20.18 13.33 4.56
N GLY A 201 21.03 14.03 3.77
CA GLY A 201 22.19 14.74 4.31
C GLY A 201 21.86 15.96 5.19
N ARG A 202 20.61 16.44 5.17
CA ARG A 202 20.14 17.60 5.97
C ARG A 202 19.23 17.24 7.11
N SER A 203 18.61 16.08 7.06
CA SER A 203 17.66 15.65 8.08
C SER A 203 18.38 15.25 9.35
N LYS A 204 17.81 15.64 10.50
CA LYS A 204 18.31 15.21 11.83
C LYS A 204 17.75 13.85 12.25
N THR A 205 16.71 13.39 11.59
CA THR A 205 16.05 12.12 11.86
C THR A 205 15.91 11.33 10.55
N PRO A 206 15.90 10.00 10.60
CA PRO A 206 15.71 9.17 9.42
C PRO A 206 14.44 9.55 8.65
N LEU A 207 14.54 9.61 7.32
CA LEU A 207 13.41 9.85 6.42
C LEU A 207 12.86 8.55 5.84
N THR A 208 13.56 7.43 6.08
CA THR A 208 13.12 6.09 5.71
C THR A 208 13.11 5.16 6.92
N ILE A 209 12.32 4.10 6.85
CA ILE A 209 12.26 3.07 7.90
C ILE A 209 13.34 1.98 7.73
N ASN A 210 13.87 1.82 6.51
CA ASN A 210 14.80 0.75 6.17
C ASN A 210 15.77 1.11 5.04
N GLY A 211 15.96 2.38 4.76
CA GLY A 211 16.81 2.92 3.70
C GLY A 211 16.07 3.22 2.38
N ILE A 212 14.90 2.64 2.12
CA ILE A 212 14.18 2.79 0.85
C ILE A 212 12.69 3.15 0.99
N HIS A 213 12.05 2.79 2.08
CA HIS A 213 10.64 3.10 2.31
C HIS A 213 10.52 4.30 3.23
N LEU A 214 9.91 5.37 2.73
CA LEU A 214 9.83 6.65 3.43
C LEU A 214 8.94 6.57 4.68
N THR A 215 9.40 7.22 5.75
CA THR A 215 8.56 7.55 6.91
C THR A 215 7.49 8.57 6.54
N SER A 216 6.57 8.88 7.43
CA SER A 216 5.57 9.96 7.24
C SER A 216 6.25 11.31 6.92
N GLU A 217 7.31 11.67 7.64
CA GLU A 217 8.06 12.91 7.39
C GLU A 217 8.83 12.83 6.07
N GLY A 218 9.44 11.68 5.74
CA GLY A 218 10.09 11.44 4.45
C GLY A 218 9.14 11.64 3.28
N ASN A 219 7.92 11.08 3.36
CA ASN A 219 6.87 11.29 2.36
C ASN A 219 6.48 12.76 2.22
N LYS A 220 6.35 13.48 3.32
CA LYS A 220 6.01 14.91 3.32
C LYS A 220 7.11 15.75 2.67
N GLN A 221 8.38 15.49 2.98
CA GLN A 221 9.52 16.19 2.40
C GLN A 221 9.66 15.89 0.90
N LEU A 222 9.54 14.62 0.50
CA LEU A 222 9.59 14.23 -0.90
C LEU A 222 8.46 14.86 -1.70
N ALA A 223 7.22 14.83 -1.20
CA ALA A 223 6.06 15.45 -1.83
C ALA A 223 6.24 16.96 -2.05
N ARG A 224 6.87 17.66 -1.09
CA ARG A 224 7.25 19.08 -1.25
C ARG A 224 8.25 19.27 -2.38
N GLY A 225 9.24 18.39 -2.46
CA GLY A 225 10.24 18.39 -3.53
C GLY A 225 9.63 18.17 -4.90
N ILE A 226 8.82 17.13 -5.04
CA ILE A 226 8.10 16.80 -6.28
C ILE A 226 7.24 18.00 -6.70
N HIS A 227 6.39 18.51 -5.79
CA HIS A 227 5.52 19.64 -6.09
C HIS A 227 6.31 20.87 -6.56
N LYS A 228 7.44 21.17 -5.88
CA LYS A 228 8.32 22.28 -6.26
C LYS A 228 8.98 22.07 -7.63
N SER A 229 9.38 20.84 -7.96
CA SER A 229 9.96 20.51 -9.27
C SER A 229 8.95 20.69 -10.38
N LEU A 230 7.71 20.24 -10.18
CA LEU A 230 6.65 20.31 -11.20
C LEU A 230 6.08 21.72 -11.39
N PHE A 231 5.95 22.52 -10.30
CA PHE A 231 5.19 23.76 -10.32
C PHE A 231 5.95 24.98 -9.78
N GLY A 232 7.23 24.84 -9.53
CA GLY A 232 8.16 25.91 -9.15
C GLY A 232 8.07 26.37 -7.69
N LYS A 233 6.89 26.45 -7.07
CA LYS A 233 6.69 26.96 -5.71
C LYS A 233 5.65 26.17 -4.93
N LEU A 234 5.81 26.13 -3.60
CA LEU A 234 4.81 25.54 -2.70
C LEU A 234 3.60 26.47 -2.53
N PRO A 235 2.41 25.90 -2.27
CA PRO A 235 1.22 26.70 -1.98
C PRO A 235 1.41 27.50 -0.69
N ARG A 236 0.99 28.77 -0.70
CA ARG A 236 0.91 29.62 0.50
C ARG A 236 -0.38 29.32 1.25
N VAL A 237 -0.37 28.26 2.05
CA VAL A 237 -1.54 27.80 2.80
C VAL A 237 -1.21 27.66 4.28
N ARG A 238 -2.14 28.06 5.16
CA ARG A 238 -1.98 27.91 6.62
C ARG A 238 -1.94 26.42 6.99
N ALA A 239 -1.08 26.06 7.94
CA ALA A 239 -0.89 24.65 8.37
C ALA A 239 -2.22 23.95 8.70
N ARG A 240 -3.12 24.60 9.47
CA ARG A 240 -4.45 24.07 9.81
C ARG A 240 -5.34 23.78 8.59
N LYS A 241 -5.25 24.60 7.53
CA LYS A 241 -6.00 24.37 6.28
C LYS A 241 -5.39 23.18 5.54
N LEU A 242 -4.06 23.14 5.43
CA LEU A 242 -3.35 22.05 4.77
C LEU A 242 -3.62 20.70 5.46
N SER A 243 -3.60 20.65 6.80
CA SER A 243 -3.96 19.43 7.55
C SER A 243 -5.38 18.95 7.25
N ARG A 244 -6.33 19.87 7.10
CA ARG A 244 -7.70 19.52 6.75
C ARG A 244 -7.81 18.97 5.32
N VAL A 245 -7.12 19.58 4.37
CA VAL A 245 -7.04 19.07 2.99
C VAL A 245 -6.41 17.67 3.00
N ASN A 246 -5.32 17.49 3.73
CA ASN A 246 -4.66 16.20 3.83
C ASN A 246 -5.57 15.11 4.45
N ALA A 247 -6.32 15.43 5.49
CA ALA A 247 -7.29 14.49 6.07
C ALA A 247 -8.36 14.07 5.06
N ALA A 248 -8.89 15.01 4.26
CA ALA A 248 -9.84 14.70 3.20
C ALA A 248 -9.22 13.86 2.08
N VAL A 249 -7.95 14.12 1.73
CA VAL A 249 -7.18 13.31 0.76
C VAL A 249 -6.98 11.89 1.27
N ILE A 250 -6.62 11.71 2.54
CA ILE A 250 -6.45 10.39 3.16
C ILE A 250 -7.76 9.59 3.13
N ASP A 251 -8.89 10.22 3.48
CA ASP A 251 -10.22 9.57 3.42
C ASP A 251 -10.56 9.13 1.98
N LYS A 252 -10.39 10.01 0.99
CA LYS A 252 -10.58 9.68 -0.43
C LYS A 252 -9.64 8.55 -0.87
N ASN A 253 -8.36 8.59 -0.49
CA ASN A 253 -7.37 7.58 -0.84
C ASN A 253 -7.72 6.22 -0.25
N TRP A 254 -8.27 6.17 0.98
CA TRP A 254 -8.72 4.92 1.58
C TRP A 254 -9.84 4.26 0.76
N HIS A 255 -10.83 5.02 0.28
CA HIS A 255 -11.90 4.51 -0.59
C HIS A 255 -11.34 4.02 -1.93
N TRP A 256 -10.50 4.84 -2.57
CA TRP A 256 -9.86 4.44 -3.82
C TRP A 256 -8.96 3.21 -3.67
N TYR A 257 -8.24 3.10 -2.58
CA TYR A 257 -7.40 1.94 -2.29
C TYR A 257 -8.22 0.65 -2.24
N ASN A 258 -9.34 0.64 -1.52
CA ASN A 258 -10.26 -0.50 -1.49
C ASN A 258 -10.86 -0.80 -2.87
N ARG A 259 -11.14 0.23 -3.68
CA ARG A 259 -11.62 0.08 -5.06
C ARG A 259 -10.56 -0.55 -5.97
N TYR A 260 -9.33 -0.08 -5.89
CA TYR A 260 -8.23 -0.48 -6.77
C TYR A 260 -7.66 -1.84 -6.39
N ARG A 261 -7.40 -2.08 -5.13
CA ARG A 261 -6.91 -3.37 -4.62
C ARG A 261 -7.94 -4.47 -4.72
N ALA A 262 -9.22 -4.13 -4.66
CA ALA A 262 -10.32 -5.08 -4.69
C ALA A 262 -10.09 -6.23 -3.71
N THR A 263 -10.05 -5.91 -2.40
CA THR A 263 -9.94 -6.93 -1.35
C THR A 263 -10.96 -8.04 -1.61
N ASP A 264 -10.54 -9.29 -1.48
CA ASP A 264 -11.32 -10.47 -1.91
C ASP A 264 -11.60 -10.51 -3.43
N GLY A 265 -10.67 -9.93 -4.20
CA GLY A 265 -10.83 -9.71 -5.64
C GLY A 265 -10.94 -10.99 -6.48
N ASN A 266 -10.54 -12.15 -5.93
CA ASN A 266 -10.76 -13.44 -6.60
C ASN A 266 -12.24 -13.74 -6.79
N ASP A 267 -13.09 -13.27 -5.87
CA ASP A 267 -14.55 -13.34 -6.00
C ASP A 267 -15.12 -12.24 -6.92
N VAL A 268 -14.37 -11.14 -7.11
CA VAL A 268 -14.77 -10.02 -8.00
C VAL A 268 -14.41 -10.28 -9.46
N TRP A 269 -13.15 -10.72 -9.71
CA TRP A 269 -12.54 -10.80 -11.03
C TRP A 269 -12.05 -12.20 -11.39
N GLY A 270 -11.57 -12.95 -10.38
CA GLY A 270 -10.83 -14.19 -10.55
C GLY A 270 -11.71 -15.44 -10.70
N GLY A 271 -11.12 -16.60 -10.40
CA GLY A 271 -11.72 -17.89 -10.63
C GLY A 271 -13.03 -18.15 -9.87
N ARG A 272 -13.24 -17.46 -8.73
CA ARG A 272 -14.46 -17.60 -7.93
C ARG A 272 -15.56 -16.62 -8.33
N SER A 273 -15.27 -15.65 -9.19
CA SER A 273 -16.24 -14.61 -9.58
C SER A 273 -17.49 -15.15 -10.28
N GLY A 274 -17.37 -16.28 -10.96
CA GLY A 274 -18.51 -16.95 -11.62
C GLY A 274 -19.30 -17.92 -10.73
N LEU A 275 -18.91 -18.12 -9.47
CA LEU A 275 -19.65 -18.99 -8.57
C LEU A 275 -21.02 -18.40 -8.24
N ALA A 276 -22.04 -19.26 -8.24
CA ALA A 276 -23.41 -18.92 -7.94
C ALA A 276 -23.99 -19.95 -6.98
N PHE A 277 -24.34 -19.55 -5.78
CA PHE A 277 -24.81 -20.45 -4.72
C PHE A 277 -26.33 -20.44 -4.57
N VAL A 278 -26.96 -19.28 -4.80
CA VAL A 278 -28.39 -19.08 -4.64
C VAL A 278 -28.96 -18.31 -5.85
N ASN A 279 -30.10 -18.78 -6.40
CA ASN A 279 -30.82 -18.12 -7.48
C ASN A 279 -29.98 -17.73 -8.70
N LYS A 280 -28.92 -18.47 -8.99
CA LYS A 280 -27.96 -18.19 -10.07
C LYS A 280 -27.25 -16.83 -9.96
N GLN A 281 -27.40 -16.13 -8.84
CA GLN A 281 -26.66 -14.89 -8.57
C GLN A 281 -25.16 -15.19 -8.40
N THR A 282 -24.32 -14.54 -9.20
CA THR A 282 -22.87 -14.75 -9.15
C THR A 282 -22.18 -13.79 -8.18
N ASN A 283 -21.04 -14.20 -7.64
CA ASN A 283 -20.19 -13.31 -6.85
C ASN A 283 -19.84 -12.04 -7.63
N ARG A 284 -19.51 -12.19 -8.92
CA ARG A 284 -19.18 -11.06 -9.81
C ARG A 284 -20.29 -10.02 -9.86
N GLU A 285 -21.54 -10.45 -10.00
CA GLU A 285 -22.69 -9.54 -10.08
C GLU A 285 -22.80 -8.67 -8.82
N VAL A 286 -22.68 -9.30 -7.66
CA VAL A 286 -22.75 -8.61 -6.36
C VAL A 286 -21.56 -7.68 -6.16
N LEU A 287 -20.35 -8.22 -6.31
CA LEU A 287 -19.13 -7.51 -5.89
C LEU A 287 -18.69 -6.43 -6.89
N GLN A 288 -18.99 -6.58 -8.18
CA GLN A 288 -18.78 -5.47 -9.12
C GLN A 288 -19.74 -4.32 -8.91
N GLN A 289 -20.94 -4.58 -8.38
CA GLN A 289 -21.82 -3.50 -7.94
C GLN A 289 -21.22 -2.73 -6.75
N GLU A 290 -20.61 -3.43 -5.79
CA GLU A 290 -19.90 -2.78 -4.68
C GLU A 290 -18.74 -1.92 -5.17
N LEU A 291 -17.99 -2.36 -6.19
CA LEU A 291 -16.93 -1.53 -6.79
C LEU A 291 -17.50 -0.22 -7.38
N LYS A 292 -18.68 -0.28 -8.05
CA LYS A 292 -19.36 0.94 -8.54
C LYS A 292 -19.79 1.85 -7.40
N MET A 293 -20.26 1.27 -6.29
CA MET A 293 -20.58 2.05 -5.09
C MET A 293 -19.35 2.80 -4.57
N ILE A 294 -18.20 2.12 -4.47
CA ILE A 294 -16.93 2.73 -4.03
C ILE A 294 -16.45 3.81 -5.02
N ASP A 295 -16.65 3.63 -6.34
CA ASP A 295 -16.34 4.67 -7.34
C ASP A 295 -17.12 5.97 -7.05
N VAL A 296 -18.41 5.87 -6.73
CA VAL A 296 -19.25 7.03 -6.38
C VAL A 296 -18.81 7.63 -5.04
N MET A 297 -18.59 6.80 -4.01
CA MET A 297 -18.09 7.26 -2.71
C MET A 297 -16.75 7.97 -2.82
N THR A 298 -15.83 7.47 -3.65
CA THR A 298 -14.54 8.12 -3.92
C THR A 298 -14.73 9.49 -4.56
N SER A 299 -15.62 9.59 -5.57
CA SER A 299 -15.93 10.85 -6.25
C SER A 299 -16.61 11.88 -5.34
N ASN A 300 -17.44 11.43 -4.39
CA ASN A 300 -18.01 12.32 -3.36
C ASN A 300 -16.93 12.92 -2.46
N ARG A 301 -15.86 12.16 -2.18
CA ARG A 301 -14.71 12.65 -1.40
C ARG A 301 -13.80 13.59 -2.18
N ASP A 302 -13.71 13.46 -3.51
CA ASP A 302 -13.08 14.49 -4.35
C ASP A 302 -13.76 15.86 -4.13
N LYS A 303 -15.10 15.90 -4.04
CA LYS A 303 -15.85 17.14 -3.74
C LYS A 303 -15.51 17.71 -2.37
N VAL A 304 -15.28 16.86 -1.36
CA VAL A 304 -14.84 17.30 -0.02
C VAL A 304 -13.46 17.95 -0.09
N ILE A 305 -12.53 17.38 -0.86
CA ILE A 305 -11.20 17.96 -1.08
C ILE A 305 -11.33 19.32 -1.77
N HIS A 306 -12.11 19.42 -2.85
CA HIS A 306 -12.33 20.67 -3.58
C HIS A 306 -12.97 21.76 -2.69
N ALA A 307 -13.88 21.38 -1.79
CA ALA A 307 -14.43 22.31 -0.80
C ALA A 307 -13.38 22.75 0.22
N ALA A 308 -12.56 21.83 0.72
CA ALA A 308 -11.54 22.09 1.73
C ALA A 308 -10.44 23.04 1.22
N VAL A 309 -9.98 22.89 -0.03
CA VAL A 309 -9.00 23.80 -0.65
C VAL A 309 -9.57 25.21 -0.88
N ASN A 310 -10.89 25.32 -1.03
CA ASN A 310 -11.61 26.59 -1.11
C ASN A 310 -12.06 27.14 0.25
N GLY A 311 -11.58 26.53 1.37
CA GLY A 311 -11.85 26.98 2.73
C GLY A 311 -13.21 26.58 3.30
N LYS A 312 -14.02 25.85 2.53
CA LYS A 312 -15.33 25.33 2.95
C LYS A 312 -15.17 24.04 3.77
N ARG A 313 -16.18 23.73 4.58
CA ARG A 313 -16.28 22.47 5.33
C ARG A 313 -17.59 21.80 4.94
N ILE A 314 -17.46 20.65 4.29
CA ILE A 314 -18.57 19.77 3.97
C ILE A 314 -18.22 18.35 4.37
N ASN A 315 -19.21 17.55 4.68
CA ASN A 315 -19.05 16.09 4.79
C ASN A 315 -19.27 15.46 3.40
N ALA A 316 -18.77 14.26 3.21
CA ALA A 316 -19.13 13.48 2.04
C ALA A 316 -20.62 13.15 2.09
N ASP A 317 -21.30 13.41 0.98
CA ASP A 317 -22.72 13.02 0.79
C ASP A 317 -22.75 11.78 -0.07
N ASP A 318 -23.04 10.65 0.56
CA ASP A 318 -23.14 9.34 -0.09
C ASP A 318 -24.60 8.94 -0.42
N SER A 319 -25.56 9.86 -0.35
CA SER A 319 -26.98 9.62 -0.69
C SER A 319 -27.21 9.22 -2.16
N ASN A 320 -26.25 9.56 -3.03
CA ASN A 320 -26.27 9.22 -4.47
C ASN A 320 -25.57 7.89 -4.79
N VAL A 321 -25.07 7.17 -3.77
CA VAL A 321 -24.43 5.86 -3.99
C VAL A 321 -25.50 4.85 -4.41
N PRO A 322 -25.30 4.11 -5.52
CA PRO A 322 -26.27 3.13 -5.96
C PRO A 322 -26.47 2.03 -4.89
N PRO A 323 -27.67 1.46 -4.77
CA PRO A 323 -27.93 0.43 -3.77
C PRO A 323 -27.08 -0.83 -4.05
N PRO A 324 -26.71 -1.58 -2.99
CA PRO A 324 -26.07 -2.88 -3.14
C PRO A 324 -27.04 -3.88 -3.78
N VAL A 325 -26.48 -4.89 -4.42
CA VAL A 325 -27.28 -6.04 -4.84
C VAL A 325 -27.73 -6.81 -3.59
N LYS A 326 -29.01 -7.06 -3.47
CA LYS A 326 -29.52 -7.86 -2.36
C LYS A 326 -29.03 -9.30 -2.48
N VAL A 327 -28.31 -9.76 -1.47
CA VAL A 327 -27.77 -11.13 -1.39
C VAL A 327 -28.68 -11.97 -0.51
N ILE A 328 -28.93 -13.21 -0.94
CA ILE A 328 -29.58 -14.23 -0.14
C ILE A 328 -28.51 -15.26 0.24
N SER A 329 -28.27 -15.40 1.54
CA SER A 329 -27.27 -16.34 2.05
C SER A 329 -27.79 -17.78 2.00
N ASN A 330 -26.91 -18.72 1.64
CA ASN A 330 -27.14 -20.14 1.81
C ASN A 330 -26.63 -20.68 3.16
N VAL A 331 -26.05 -19.81 3.97
CA VAL A 331 -25.62 -20.16 5.34
C VAL A 331 -26.86 -20.30 6.21
N GLY A 332 -26.96 -21.43 6.88
CA GLY A 332 -28.04 -21.67 7.83
C GLY A 332 -29.13 -22.63 7.41
N GLY A 333 -29.20 -23.00 6.14
CA GLY A 333 -30.15 -24.02 5.65
C GLY A 333 -29.51 -25.37 5.32
N GLY A 334 -28.20 -25.49 5.55
CA GLY A 334 -27.44 -26.60 4.98
C GLY A 334 -27.25 -26.42 3.47
N SER A 335 -26.05 -26.26 3.00
CA SER A 335 -25.69 -25.83 1.64
C SER A 335 -26.33 -26.61 0.49
N LYS A 336 -26.86 -27.77 0.74
CA LYS A 336 -27.49 -28.67 -0.24
C LYS A 336 -28.96 -28.94 0.08
N SER A 337 -29.55 -28.22 1.02
CA SER A 337 -30.93 -28.42 1.44
C SER A 337 -31.90 -27.46 0.76
N SER A 338 -33.16 -27.82 0.73
CA SER A 338 -34.27 -26.95 0.29
C SER A 338 -34.43 -25.67 1.11
N ASN A 339 -33.72 -25.56 2.23
CA ASN A 339 -33.74 -24.41 3.13
C ASN A 339 -32.59 -23.41 2.86
N ALA A 340 -31.75 -23.61 1.84
CA ALA A 340 -30.61 -22.78 1.49
C ALA A 340 -30.96 -21.30 1.27
N ASN A 341 -32.21 -20.97 0.99
CA ASN A 341 -32.67 -19.62 0.73
C ASN A 341 -33.29 -18.91 1.95
N LYS A 342 -33.25 -19.54 3.14
CA LYS A 342 -33.82 -18.96 4.36
C LYS A 342 -32.74 -18.17 5.07
N GLU A 343 -32.74 -16.86 4.89
CA GLU A 343 -31.89 -15.96 5.63
C GLU A 343 -32.14 -16.09 7.14
N GLY A 344 -31.04 -16.12 7.93
CA GLY A 344 -31.13 -16.20 9.40
C GLY A 344 -31.62 -17.56 9.93
N SER A 345 -31.52 -18.63 9.14
CA SER A 345 -31.97 -19.97 9.56
C SER A 345 -30.99 -20.69 10.49
N VAL A 346 -29.74 -20.19 10.67
CA VAL A 346 -28.81 -20.68 11.68
C VAL A 346 -29.18 -20.07 13.02
N LYS A 347 -29.47 -20.92 13.98
CA LYS A 347 -29.56 -20.52 15.38
C LYS A 347 -28.19 -20.75 16.01
N TYR A 348 -27.53 -19.66 16.36
CA TYR A 348 -26.30 -19.72 17.15
C TYR A 348 -26.66 -19.96 18.61
N ASP A 349 -25.92 -20.84 19.27
CA ASP A 349 -26.03 -20.98 20.72
C ASP A 349 -25.47 -19.72 21.40
N LYS A 350 -26.09 -19.33 22.49
CA LYS A 350 -25.47 -18.38 23.41
C LYS A 350 -24.22 -18.99 24.04
N PRO A 351 -23.27 -18.15 24.55
CA PRO A 351 -22.03 -18.63 25.12
C PRO A 351 -22.21 -19.75 26.17
N GLU A 352 -23.21 -19.64 27.03
CA GLU A 352 -23.51 -20.66 28.06
C GLU A 352 -24.02 -21.96 27.41
N GLY A 353 -24.81 -21.87 26.36
CA GLY A 353 -25.30 -23.03 25.62
C GLY A 353 -24.17 -23.76 24.89
N THR A 354 -23.18 -23.02 24.37
CA THR A 354 -21.95 -23.59 23.80
C THR A 354 -21.13 -24.27 24.89
N LEU A 355 -20.93 -23.60 26.02
CA LEU A 355 -20.18 -24.13 27.18
C LEU A 355 -20.78 -25.45 27.69
N ALA A 356 -22.11 -25.53 27.77
CA ALA A 356 -22.81 -26.73 28.24
C ALA A 356 -22.62 -27.94 27.31
N LYS A 357 -22.25 -27.73 26.04
CA LYS A 357 -21.98 -28.80 25.05
C LYS A 357 -20.55 -29.30 25.04
N LEU A 358 -19.64 -28.62 25.76
CA LEU A 358 -18.22 -29.02 25.83
C LEU A 358 -18.07 -30.31 26.64
N LYS A 359 -17.30 -31.23 26.09
CA LYS A 359 -16.83 -32.43 26.82
C LYS A 359 -15.41 -32.18 27.30
N LEU A 360 -15.28 -31.92 28.58
CA LEU A 360 -14.00 -31.60 29.20
C LEU A 360 -13.31 -32.85 29.73
N ALA A 361 -11.98 -32.84 29.71
CA ALA A 361 -11.20 -33.86 30.39
C ALA A 361 -11.40 -33.82 31.91
N PRO A 362 -11.18 -34.94 32.67
CA PRO A 362 -11.30 -34.94 34.11
C PRO A 362 -10.48 -33.83 34.77
N LYS A 363 -11.08 -33.17 35.75
CA LYS A 363 -10.49 -32.04 36.52
C LYS A 363 -10.32 -30.72 35.75
N MET A 364 -10.82 -30.63 34.50
CA MET A 364 -10.87 -29.36 33.77
C MET A 364 -12.19 -28.64 33.97
N LYS A 365 -12.13 -27.32 33.98
CA LYS A 365 -13.27 -26.41 33.96
C LYS A 365 -13.14 -25.47 32.77
N ALA A 366 -14.26 -25.03 32.25
CA ALA A 366 -14.31 -24.00 31.22
C ALA A 366 -15.29 -22.90 31.65
N ASN A 367 -14.99 -21.68 31.33
CA ASN A 367 -15.86 -20.53 31.50
C ASN A 367 -15.82 -19.67 30.24
N VAL A 368 -16.76 -18.79 30.08
CA VAL A 368 -16.78 -17.78 29.02
C VAL A 368 -15.90 -16.62 29.50
N PHE A 369 -14.79 -16.38 28.81
CA PHE A 369 -13.89 -15.27 29.12
C PHE A 369 -14.37 -13.96 28.52
N ALA A 370 -14.78 -13.97 27.25
CA ALA A 370 -15.35 -12.84 26.52
C ALA A 370 -16.27 -13.36 25.39
N SER A 371 -17.27 -12.58 25.05
CA SER A 371 -18.21 -12.88 23.96
C SER A 371 -18.81 -11.60 23.38
N GLU A 372 -19.47 -11.71 22.22
CA GLU A 372 -20.24 -10.63 21.62
C GLU A 372 -21.46 -10.18 22.45
N GLU A 373 -21.96 -11.01 23.37
CA GLU A 373 -23.00 -10.61 24.34
C GLU A 373 -22.46 -9.70 25.43
N MET A 374 -21.14 -9.81 25.75
CA MET A 374 -20.46 -8.95 26.71
C MET A 374 -19.95 -7.68 26.06
N PHE A 375 -19.43 -7.78 24.84
CA PHE A 375 -18.78 -6.68 24.12
C PHE A 375 -19.22 -6.67 22.64
N ASP A 376 -20.03 -5.72 22.22
CA ASP A 376 -20.67 -5.63 20.89
C ASP A 376 -19.70 -5.80 19.71
N ASN A 377 -18.43 -5.47 19.87
CA ASN A 377 -17.42 -5.58 18.80
C ASN A 377 -16.52 -6.82 18.93
N MET A 378 -16.81 -7.75 19.84
CA MET A 378 -16.07 -9.02 19.99
C MET A 378 -16.53 -10.02 18.93
N ILE A 379 -16.46 -9.63 17.65
CA ILE A 379 -17.00 -10.38 16.51
C ILE A 379 -15.85 -10.95 15.68
N ASN A 380 -15.97 -12.23 15.30
CA ASN A 380 -15.00 -12.94 14.47
C ASN A 380 -13.54 -12.79 14.97
N PRO A 381 -13.21 -13.20 16.19
CA PRO A 381 -11.82 -13.18 16.66
C PRO A 381 -11.01 -14.19 15.84
N VAL A 382 -9.95 -13.72 15.16
CA VAL A 382 -9.14 -14.53 14.23
C VAL A 382 -7.82 -15.02 14.82
N GLN A 383 -7.27 -14.28 15.77
CA GLN A 383 -6.10 -14.71 16.55
C GLN A 383 -6.16 -14.11 17.95
N MET A 384 -5.62 -14.82 18.91
CA MET A 384 -5.47 -14.39 20.31
C MET A 384 -4.01 -14.53 20.73
N GLY A 385 -3.60 -13.72 21.70
CA GLY A 385 -2.30 -13.78 22.33
C GLY A 385 -2.34 -13.17 23.72
N VAL A 386 -1.38 -13.50 24.58
CA VAL A 386 -1.28 -12.94 25.94
C VAL A 386 -0.04 -12.07 26.02
N ASP A 387 -0.19 -10.85 26.51
CA ASP A 387 0.92 -9.93 26.69
C ASP A 387 1.73 -10.22 27.98
N THR A 388 2.84 -9.50 28.15
CA THR A 388 3.71 -9.67 29.33
C THR A 388 3.06 -9.20 30.65
N LYS A 389 1.90 -8.53 30.59
CA LYS A 389 1.09 -8.15 31.74
C LYS A 389 0.03 -9.22 32.08
N GLY A 390 -0.05 -10.30 31.30
CA GLY A 390 -1.03 -11.38 31.44
C GLY A 390 -2.41 -11.06 30.89
N ARG A 391 -2.56 -10.03 30.06
CA ARG A 391 -3.83 -9.63 29.45
C ARG A 391 -4.02 -10.33 28.13
N LEU A 392 -5.24 -10.78 27.84
CA LEU A 392 -5.60 -11.35 26.56
C LEU A 392 -5.74 -10.24 25.51
N TRP A 393 -5.18 -10.47 24.35
CA TRP A 393 -5.37 -9.64 23.15
C TRP A 393 -6.08 -10.47 22.09
N ALA A 394 -6.93 -9.82 21.30
CA ALA A 394 -7.61 -10.45 20.18
C ALA A 394 -7.63 -9.54 18.95
N ALA A 395 -7.42 -10.13 17.79
CA ALA A 395 -7.73 -9.49 16.50
C ALA A 395 -9.18 -9.79 16.17
N VAL A 396 -10.04 -8.76 16.13
CA VAL A 396 -11.47 -8.87 15.83
C VAL A 396 -11.77 -8.34 14.44
N TRP A 397 -12.58 -9.08 13.69
CA TRP A 397 -12.85 -8.79 12.27
C TRP A 397 -14.35 -8.76 11.94
N PRO A 398 -15.10 -7.76 12.46
CA PRO A 398 -16.53 -7.59 12.20
C PRO A 398 -16.90 -7.48 10.72
N THR A 399 -16.00 -6.95 9.88
CA THR A 399 -16.26 -6.80 8.43
C THR A 399 -15.91 -8.05 7.61
N TYR A 400 -15.59 -9.18 8.25
CA TYR A 400 -15.26 -10.42 7.54
C TYR A 400 -16.36 -10.82 6.51
N PRO A 401 -16.00 -11.22 5.28
CA PRO A 401 -14.62 -11.39 4.75
C PRO A 401 -13.94 -10.10 4.27
N LYS A 402 -14.67 -9.03 4.07
CA LYS A 402 -14.17 -7.71 3.66
C LYS A 402 -15.16 -6.61 4.04
N TRP A 403 -14.69 -5.37 4.05
CA TRP A 403 -15.56 -4.21 4.22
C TRP A 403 -16.61 -4.13 3.10
N GLU A 404 -17.87 -3.91 3.47
CA GLU A 404 -18.98 -3.61 2.57
C GLU A 404 -19.18 -2.09 2.48
N PRO A 405 -19.33 -1.52 1.27
CA PRO A 405 -19.58 -0.09 1.10
C PRO A 405 -20.78 0.41 1.93
N LEU A 406 -20.64 1.61 2.48
CA LEU A 406 -21.62 2.26 3.38
C LEU A 406 -21.70 1.67 4.80
N LYS A 407 -21.09 0.53 5.08
CA LYS A 407 -21.01 0.00 6.45
C LYS A 407 -19.82 0.58 7.22
N GLN A 408 -19.88 0.53 8.54
CA GLN A 408 -18.77 0.97 9.40
C GLN A 408 -17.64 -0.04 9.37
N THR A 409 -16.41 0.44 9.54
CA THR A 409 -15.22 -0.37 9.73
C THR A 409 -14.91 -0.44 11.21
N ASN A 410 -15.22 -1.57 11.84
CA ASN A 410 -14.99 -1.78 13.28
C ASN A 410 -13.89 -2.80 13.56
N ASP A 411 -13.17 -3.23 12.53
CA ASP A 411 -12.05 -4.16 12.66
C ASP A 411 -10.96 -3.56 13.54
N ALA A 412 -10.45 -4.36 14.46
CA ALA A 412 -9.53 -3.85 15.46
C ALA A 412 -8.62 -4.93 16.06
N LEU A 413 -7.55 -4.47 16.68
CA LEU A 413 -6.83 -5.21 17.71
C LEU A 413 -7.32 -4.70 19.08
N VAL A 414 -7.77 -5.60 19.93
CA VAL A 414 -8.35 -5.27 21.24
C VAL A 414 -7.58 -5.93 22.37
N ILE A 415 -7.65 -5.29 23.57
CA ILE A 415 -7.11 -5.80 24.82
C ILE A 415 -8.29 -6.14 25.74
N LEU A 416 -8.23 -7.28 26.37
CA LEU A 416 -9.25 -7.82 27.26
C LEU A 416 -8.61 -8.09 28.63
N PRO A 417 -8.54 -7.09 29.53
CA PRO A 417 -8.02 -7.30 30.88
C PRO A 417 -9.04 -8.02 31.78
N ASP A 418 -8.52 -8.91 32.58
CA ASP A 418 -9.19 -9.53 33.76
C ASP A 418 -8.50 -8.99 35.00
N LYS A 419 -9.04 -7.92 35.56
CA LYS A 419 -8.41 -7.16 36.66
C LYS A 419 -8.55 -7.87 38.02
N ASN A 420 -9.67 -8.56 38.23
CA ASN A 420 -10.00 -9.25 39.45
C ASN A 420 -9.56 -10.74 39.44
N ARG A 421 -9.12 -11.25 38.27
CA ARG A 421 -8.64 -12.62 38.03
C ARG A 421 -9.70 -13.69 38.28
N ASP A 422 -10.94 -13.40 37.92
CA ASP A 422 -12.05 -14.37 38.02
C ASP A 422 -12.23 -15.23 36.77
N GLY A 423 -11.43 -14.95 35.71
CA GLY A 423 -11.47 -15.66 34.44
C GLY A 423 -12.50 -15.07 33.44
N VAL A 424 -12.95 -13.84 33.70
CA VAL A 424 -13.86 -13.10 32.82
C VAL A 424 -13.26 -11.73 32.53
N ALA A 425 -13.33 -11.28 31.31
CA ALA A 425 -12.84 -9.96 30.93
C ALA A 425 -13.72 -8.85 31.51
N ASP A 426 -13.11 -7.87 32.21
CA ASP A 426 -13.83 -6.74 32.82
C ASP A 426 -14.19 -5.65 31.78
N GLU A 427 -13.39 -5.52 30.74
CA GLU A 427 -13.57 -4.51 29.70
C GLU A 427 -12.93 -4.94 28.37
N MET A 428 -13.28 -4.25 27.30
CA MET A 428 -12.62 -4.39 25.99
C MET A 428 -12.07 -3.03 25.55
N ILE A 429 -10.74 -2.93 25.46
CA ILE A 429 -10.03 -1.73 25.03
C ILE A 429 -9.67 -1.86 23.55
N THR A 430 -10.09 -0.93 22.72
CA THR A 430 -9.63 -0.86 21.33
C THR A 430 -8.22 -0.28 21.30
N PHE A 431 -7.22 -1.14 21.11
CA PHE A 431 -5.81 -0.74 21.02
C PHE A 431 -5.51 -0.04 19.68
N ALA A 432 -5.95 -0.63 18.59
CA ALA A 432 -5.76 -0.06 17.26
C ALA A 432 -6.89 -0.45 16.31
N LYS A 433 -7.38 0.51 15.51
CA LYS A 433 -8.25 0.21 14.36
C LYS A 433 -7.37 -0.24 13.19
N VAL A 434 -7.66 -1.42 12.67
CA VAL A 434 -6.91 -2.05 11.59
C VAL A 434 -7.84 -2.90 10.73
N ALA A 435 -7.91 -2.62 9.43
CA ALA A 435 -8.79 -3.34 8.51
C ALA A 435 -8.28 -4.77 8.26
N ASN A 436 -9.20 -5.72 8.17
CA ASN A 436 -8.92 -7.13 7.84
C ASN A 436 -7.74 -7.72 8.64
N PRO A 437 -7.72 -7.66 9.98
CA PRO A 437 -6.64 -8.23 10.77
C PRO A 437 -6.70 -9.76 10.73
N THR A 438 -5.65 -10.39 10.22
CA THR A 438 -5.58 -11.85 10.04
C THR A 438 -4.61 -12.55 10.97
N GLY A 439 -3.95 -11.77 11.83
CA GLY A 439 -3.04 -12.26 12.86
C GLY A 439 -2.14 -11.15 13.37
N PHE A 440 -1.48 -11.41 14.50
CA PHE A 440 -0.55 -10.46 15.10
C PHE A 440 0.54 -11.16 15.92
N GLU A 441 1.64 -10.43 16.17
CA GLU A 441 2.73 -10.89 17.06
C GLU A 441 3.33 -9.69 17.80
N PHE A 442 3.65 -9.87 19.08
CA PHE A 442 4.27 -8.82 19.88
C PHE A 442 5.71 -8.60 19.46
N TRP A 443 6.12 -7.34 19.34
CA TRP A 443 7.48 -6.98 18.94
C TRP A 443 7.86 -5.58 19.45
N ASN A 444 9.08 -5.45 19.98
CA ASN A 444 9.71 -4.16 20.32
C ASN A 444 8.82 -3.23 21.19
N GLY A 445 8.09 -3.78 22.16
CA GLY A 445 7.18 -3.03 23.01
C GLY A 445 5.89 -2.55 22.33
N GLY A 446 5.57 -3.11 21.19
CA GLY A 446 4.34 -2.92 20.44
C GLY A 446 3.91 -4.24 19.81
N VAL A 447 3.20 -4.17 18.69
CA VAL A 447 2.62 -5.33 18.02
C VAL A 447 2.68 -5.17 16.49
N ILE A 448 3.02 -6.24 15.78
CA ILE A 448 2.94 -6.33 14.32
C ILE A 448 1.66 -7.07 13.97
N VAL A 449 0.81 -6.45 13.17
CA VAL A 449 -0.48 -7.00 12.72
C VAL A 449 -0.42 -7.29 11.22
N ALA A 450 -0.82 -8.49 10.82
CA ALA A 450 -1.08 -8.81 9.43
C ALA A 450 -2.45 -8.22 9.02
N SER A 451 -2.40 -7.32 8.09
CA SER A 451 -3.55 -6.64 7.48
C SER A 451 -3.26 -6.54 5.98
N ALA A 452 -3.46 -7.65 5.26
CA ALA A 452 -3.06 -7.73 3.87
C ALA A 452 -3.54 -6.53 3.04
N PRO A 453 -2.64 -5.93 2.25
CA PRO A 453 -1.32 -6.40 1.82
C PRO A 453 -0.14 -6.03 2.74
N ASP A 454 -0.38 -5.60 3.96
CA ASP A 454 0.62 -5.05 4.87
C ASP A 454 0.93 -5.95 6.07
N LEU A 455 2.16 -5.83 6.61
CA LEU A 455 2.47 -6.03 8.01
C LEU A 455 2.64 -4.65 8.65
N ILE A 456 1.77 -4.31 9.60
CA ILE A 456 1.72 -2.98 10.22
C ILE A 456 2.16 -3.09 11.68
N TYR A 457 3.12 -2.26 12.07
CA TYR A 457 3.54 -2.11 13.46
C TYR A 457 2.74 -1.02 14.13
N PHE A 458 2.23 -1.35 15.31
CA PHE A 458 1.55 -0.42 16.20
C PHE A 458 2.26 -0.39 17.55
N LYS A 459 2.31 0.77 18.17
CA LYS A 459 2.86 0.92 19.53
C LYS A 459 2.12 2.01 20.28
N ASP A 460 1.92 1.78 21.55
CA ASP A 460 1.54 2.75 22.58
C ASP A 460 2.83 3.30 23.19
N THR A 461 3.04 4.62 23.15
CA THR A 461 4.25 5.27 23.69
C THR A 461 3.98 6.07 24.96
N ASP A 462 2.73 6.35 25.30
CA ASP A 462 2.33 7.11 26.49
C ASP A 462 1.63 6.27 27.57
N GLY A 463 1.31 5.01 27.28
CA GLY A 463 0.81 4.04 28.24
C GLY A 463 -0.70 4.07 28.47
N ASP A 464 -1.47 4.64 27.54
CA ASP A 464 -2.94 4.71 27.61
C ASP A 464 -3.66 3.50 27.02
N ASP A 465 -2.91 2.44 26.66
CA ASP A 465 -3.36 1.23 25.98
C ASP A 465 -3.99 1.48 24.59
N LYS A 466 -3.61 2.58 23.93
CA LYS A 466 -3.96 2.89 22.56
C LYS A 466 -2.71 3.15 21.72
N ALA A 467 -2.74 2.71 20.48
CA ALA A 467 -1.62 2.92 19.57
C ALA A 467 -1.55 4.36 19.07
N ASP A 468 -0.45 5.04 19.35
CA ASP A 468 -0.10 6.34 18.79
C ASP A 468 0.97 6.25 17.67
N VAL A 469 1.65 5.11 17.55
CA VAL A 469 2.54 4.80 16.44
C VAL A 469 1.88 3.80 15.50
N LYS A 470 1.94 4.10 14.20
CA LYS A 470 1.50 3.20 13.12
C LYS A 470 2.50 3.26 11.97
N GLU A 471 3.19 2.14 11.71
CA GLU A 471 4.19 2.07 10.63
C GLU A 471 4.01 0.79 9.79
N ARG A 472 3.97 0.93 8.45
CA ARG A 472 3.92 -0.20 7.52
C ARG A 472 5.32 -0.77 7.32
N LEU A 473 5.64 -1.85 8.02
CA LEU A 473 6.96 -2.48 7.92
C LEU A 473 7.14 -3.21 6.59
N LEU A 474 6.18 -4.02 6.21
CA LEU A 474 6.19 -4.79 4.96
C LEU A 474 4.94 -4.48 4.16
N HIS A 475 5.06 -4.45 2.84
CA HIS A 475 3.96 -4.25 1.89
C HIS A 475 4.14 -5.18 0.69
N GLY A 476 3.03 -5.57 0.05
CA GLY A 476 3.03 -6.39 -1.15
C GLY A 476 2.62 -7.85 -0.90
N LEU A 477 2.13 -8.17 0.30
CA LEU A 477 1.32 -9.37 0.51
C LEU A 477 -0.01 -9.17 -0.22
N ASP A 478 -0.56 -10.23 -0.80
CA ASP A 478 -1.79 -10.07 -1.57
C ASP A 478 -3.04 -10.10 -0.69
N SER A 479 -4.11 -9.50 -1.15
CA SER A 479 -5.45 -9.47 -0.52
C SER A 479 -6.55 -10.03 -1.43
N ALA A 480 -6.19 -10.75 -2.48
CA ALA A 480 -7.14 -11.23 -3.48
C ALA A 480 -8.09 -12.31 -2.97
N ASP A 481 -7.73 -13.02 -1.93
CA ASP A 481 -8.60 -13.97 -1.22
C ASP A 481 -8.42 -13.79 0.29
N THR A 482 -9.42 -13.25 0.97
CA THR A 482 -9.33 -12.94 2.40
C THR A 482 -9.31 -14.17 3.28
N HIS A 483 -9.90 -15.31 2.82
CA HIS A 483 -9.86 -16.58 3.53
C HIS A 483 -8.46 -17.20 3.56
N HIS A 484 -7.59 -16.79 2.63
CA HIS A 484 -6.25 -17.31 2.44
C HIS A 484 -5.16 -16.25 2.62
N ALA A 485 -5.49 -15.07 3.15
CA ALA A 485 -4.55 -14.00 3.39
C ALA A 485 -3.43 -14.41 4.37
N ALA A 486 -2.36 -13.60 4.42
CA ALA A 486 -1.26 -13.81 5.36
C ALA A 486 -1.78 -13.88 6.80
N ASN A 487 -1.46 -14.97 7.52
CA ASN A 487 -2.04 -15.27 8.83
C ASN A 487 -1.06 -16.00 9.75
N ASN A 488 -1.45 -16.17 11.01
CA ASN A 488 -0.71 -16.93 12.02
C ASN A 488 0.74 -16.49 12.20
N LEU A 489 0.92 -15.25 12.61
CA LEU A 489 2.24 -14.72 12.92
C LEU A 489 2.80 -15.38 14.18
N VAL A 490 3.99 -15.98 14.09
CA VAL A 490 4.68 -16.63 15.21
C VAL A 490 6.18 -16.36 15.15
N TYR A 491 6.79 -16.04 16.27
CA TYR A 491 8.24 -15.99 16.38
C TYR A 491 8.86 -17.37 16.33
N GLY A 492 9.81 -17.54 15.43
CA GLY A 492 10.69 -18.69 15.42
C GLY A 492 11.96 -18.46 16.23
N PRO A 493 12.69 -19.54 16.58
CA PRO A 493 13.87 -19.46 17.44
C PRO A 493 15.02 -18.63 16.87
N GLY A 494 15.05 -18.40 15.53
CA GLY A 494 16.05 -17.57 14.85
C GLY A 494 15.73 -16.07 14.80
N GLY A 495 14.69 -15.58 15.53
CA GLY A 495 14.32 -14.16 15.57
C GLY A 495 13.60 -13.66 14.32
N TYR A 496 13.06 -14.56 13.53
CA TYR A 496 12.15 -14.24 12.43
C TYR A 496 10.70 -14.45 12.85
N ILE A 497 9.81 -13.60 12.34
CA ILE A 497 8.38 -13.84 12.36
C ILE A 497 8.04 -14.73 11.16
N TYR A 498 7.44 -15.87 11.41
CA TYR A 498 6.90 -16.78 10.42
C TYR A 498 5.41 -16.54 10.27
N TYR A 499 4.92 -16.68 9.05
CA TYR A 499 3.50 -16.61 8.77
C TYR A 499 3.18 -17.34 7.46
N GLN A 500 1.93 -17.62 7.26
CA GLN A 500 1.46 -18.43 6.14
C GLN A 500 0.53 -17.63 5.24
N ARG A 501 0.43 -18.04 4.00
CA ARG A 501 -0.53 -17.58 3.01
C ARG A 501 -1.00 -18.75 2.17
N GLY A 502 -2.29 -18.83 1.90
CA GLY A 502 -2.89 -19.86 1.06
C GLY A 502 -2.84 -19.52 -0.44
N VAL A 503 -3.69 -20.17 -1.22
CA VAL A 503 -3.76 -20.04 -2.68
C VAL A 503 -4.40 -18.73 -3.16
N PHE A 504 -4.45 -18.52 -4.48
CA PHE A 504 -5.09 -17.41 -5.20
C PHE A 504 -4.45 -16.02 -5.00
N HIS A 505 -3.20 -15.97 -4.61
CA HIS A 505 -2.49 -14.73 -4.34
C HIS A 505 -1.30 -14.51 -5.27
N VAL A 506 -1.02 -13.24 -5.58
CA VAL A 506 0.21 -12.78 -6.21
C VAL A 506 0.89 -11.80 -5.27
N SER A 507 1.76 -12.30 -4.39
CA SER A 507 2.58 -11.43 -3.55
C SER A 507 3.73 -10.83 -4.34
N ASN A 508 4.09 -9.57 -4.05
CA ASN A 508 5.13 -8.83 -4.73
C ASN A 508 5.79 -7.85 -3.77
N VAL A 509 6.76 -8.34 -3.00
CA VAL A 509 7.32 -7.64 -1.83
C VAL A 509 8.67 -7.01 -2.15
N GLU A 510 8.82 -5.72 -1.87
CA GLU A 510 10.07 -4.97 -1.94
C GLU A 510 10.80 -4.98 -0.60
N THR A 511 12.13 -5.11 -0.66
CA THR A 511 13.03 -4.99 0.50
C THR A 511 14.30 -4.24 0.11
N PRO A 512 15.09 -3.71 1.08
CA PRO A 512 16.34 -3.03 0.77
C PRO A 512 17.47 -3.97 0.31
N TRP A 513 17.27 -5.29 0.38
CA TRP A 513 18.33 -6.28 0.19
C TRP A 513 18.43 -6.83 -1.24
N ARG A 514 17.32 -6.95 -1.92
CA ARG A 514 17.25 -7.58 -3.25
C ARG A 514 15.99 -7.14 -4.00
N GLY A 515 15.93 -7.48 -5.28
CA GLY A 515 14.76 -7.21 -6.14
C GLY A 515 13.46 -7.77 -5.59
N PRO A 516 12.33 -7.41 -6.20
CA PRO A 516 11.01 -7.77 -5.69
C PRO A 516 10.85 -9.28 -5.59
N GLN A 517 10.34 -9.72 -4.45
CA GLN A 517 10.08 -11.14 -4.19
C GLN A 517 8.64 -11.43 -4.54
N ARG A 518 8.49 -12.25 -5.59
CA ARG A 518 7.21 -12.62 -6.17
C ARG A 518 6.91 -14.07 -5.89
N ASP A 519 5.66 -14.33 -5.58
CA ASP A 519 5.17 -15.68 -5.35
C ASP A 519 3.67 -15.75 -5.68
N THR A 520 3.28 -16.83 -6.38
CA THR A 520 1.91 -17.06 -6.85
C THR A 520 1.25 -18.29 -6.23
N ALA A 521 1.96 -19.01 -5.35
CA ALA A 521 1.47 -20.21 -4.70
C ALA A 521 1.24 -20.01 -3.21
N SER A 522 0.62 -21.00 -2.56
CA SER A 522 0.59 -21.06 -1.10
C SER A 522 2.02 -21.21 -0.55
N ALA A 523 2.31 -20.48 0.52
CA ALA A 523 3.66 -20.40 1.05
C ALA A 523 3.71 -20.11 2.54
N MET A 524 4.79 -20.57 3.16
CA MET A 524 5.26 -20.10 4.45
C MET A 524 6.35 -19.05 4.20
N TYR A 525 6.20 -17.90 4.80
CA TYR A 525 7.15 -16.81 4.75
C TYR A 525 7.83 -16.61 6.10
N ARG A 526 9.01 -16.00 6.05
CA ARG A 526 9.66 -15.45 7.23
C ARG A 526 10.11 -14.01 6.98
N PHE A 527 9.90 -13.18 7.97
CA PHE A 527 10.26 -11.78 7.97
C PHE A 527 11.02 -11.43 9.25
N ASN A 528 12.15 -10.77 9.12
CA ASN A 528 12.87 -10.24 10.27
C ASN A 528 12.63 -8.73 10.37
N PRO A 529 11.87 -8.24 11.36
CA PRO A 529 11.50 -6.83 11.43
C PRO A 529 12.65 -5.88 11.77
N ARG A 530 13.78 -6.39 12.28
CA ARG A 530 14.99 -5.59 12.53
C ARG A 530 15.83 -5.36 11.28
N THR A 531 15.90 -6.37 10.42
CA THR A 531 16.76 -6.35 9.23
C THR A 531 15.98 -6.09 7.95
N PHE A 532 14.65 -6.14 8.00
CA PHE A 532 13.75 -6.13 6.84
C PHE A 532 14.07 -7.24 5.81
N LYS A 533 14.74 -8.31 6.24
CA LYS A 533 14.92 -9.50 5.41
C LYS A 533 13.61 -10.26 5.35
N PHE A 534 13.17 -10.51 4.13
CA PHE A 534 11.97 -11.27 3.82
C PHE A 534 12.32 -12.43 2.88
N SER A 535 11.73 -13.58 3.09
CA SER A 535 11.92 -14.71 2.16
C SER A 535 10.75 -15.68 2.22
N HIS A 536 10.47 -16.29 1.08
CA HIS A 536 9.78 -17.55 0.99
C HIS A 536 10.61 -18.60 1.74
N HIS A 537 10.00 -19.29 2.69
CA HIS A 537 10.69 -20.28 3.53
C HIS A 537 10.38 -21.71 3.10
N ALA A 538 9.10 -22.01 2.87
CA ALA A 538 8.64 -23.32 2.44
C ALA A 538 7.31 -23.21 1.69
N ASN A 539 7.02 -24.22 0.86
CA ASN A 539 5.67 -24.44 0.36
C ASN A 539 4.79 -25.04 1.46
N ASN A 540 3.50 -24.79 1.41
CA ASN A 540 2.57 -25.37 2.36
C ASN A 540 1.26 -25.81 1.67
N SER A 541 0.27 -26.22 2.48
CA SER A 541 -1.04 -26.62 1.97
C SER A 541 -1.83 -25.42 1.39
N PRO A 542 -2.85 -25.66 0.55
CA PRO A 542 -3.69 -24.60 0.02
C PRO A 542 -4.38 -23.73 1.08
N ASN A 543 -4.73 -24.34 2.22
CA ASN A 543 -5.46 -23.68 3.32
C ASN A 543 -4.67 -23.80 4.64
N PRO A 544 -3.56 -23.09 4.79
CA PRO A 544 -2.73 -23.21 5.98
C PRO A 544 -3.31 -22.45 7.16
N HIS A 545 -3.27 -23.08 8.32
CA HIS A 545 -3.59 -22.49 9.62
C HIS A 545 -2.66 -23.02 10.71
N GLY A 546 -1.96 -22.11 11.36
CA GLY A 546 -1.09 -22.41 12.48
C GLY A 546 0.31 -22.85 12.10
N ILE A 547 1.27 -22.35 12.87
CA ILE A 547 2.68 -22.72 12.88
C ILE A 547 3.06 -22.97 14.32
N SER A 548 3.78 -24.02 14.59
CA SER A 548 4.43 -24.28 15.87
C SER A 548 5.87 -24.69 15.66
N PHE A 549 6.68 -24.47 16.65
CA PHE A 549 8.07 -24.92 16.73
C PHE A 549 8.20 -25.86 17.93
N ASP A 550 8.88 -26.97 17.75
CA ASP A 550 9.26 -27.93 18.77
C ASP A 550 10.67 -27.66 19.33
#